data_57a3a1dd5543a2ff642827027c01ab99
#
_entry.id   57a3a1dd5543a2ff642827027c01ab99
#
_cell.length_a   1.000
_cell.length_b   1.000
_cell.length_c   1.000
_cell.angle_alpha   90.00
_cell.angle_beta   90.00
_cell.angle_gamma   90.00
#
_symmetry.space_group_name_H-M   'P 1'
#
loop_
_entity.id
_entity.type
_entity.pdbx_description
1 polymer ?
#
loop_
_entity_poly.entity_id
_entity_poly.type
_entity_poly.pdbx_seq_one_letter_code
_entity_poly.pdbx_strand_id
1 'polypeptide(L)'
;NSMNKFYITTPLYYVNSNPHIGHSYTNIAVDTVSRFYRMKGYDVFFMTGTDEHGEKIEKATLACGFKAGEEKKFVDGIVPVCKELWQRLGLQYDYFIRTTDDYHIKAVQAVLDKLYKDGKIYKKIYKGWFCTPCETFWSEAQSDSCLCPGCKRQLEKLDEENYFFKISEY
;
A
#
# COMPACT_ATOMS: atom_id res chain seq x y z
N ASN A 1 31.76 1.13 18.95
CA ASN A 1 31.42 1.66 17.62
C ASN A 1 30.00 1.24 17.28
N SER A 2 29.07 2.17 17.19
CA SER A 2 27.73 1.85 16.66
C SER A 2 27.86 1.52 15.17
N MET A 3 27.35 0.37 14.75
CA MET A 3 27.24 0.04 13.33
C MET A 3 26.33 1.07 12.65
N ASN A 4 26.69 1.47 11.43
CA ASN A 4 25.80 2.30 10.61
C ASN A 4 24.53 1.50 10.29
N LYS A 5 23.37 2.17 10.40
CA LYS A 5 22.06 1.53 10.11
C LYS A 5 21.62 1.85 8.69
N PHE A 6 20.98 0.89 8.06
CA PHE A 6 20.40 1.06 6.74
C PHE A 6 19.00 0.42 6.71
N TYR A 7 17.98 1.22 6.45
CA TYR A 7 16.60 0.77 6.32
C TYR A 7 16.15 0.87 4.87
N ILE A 8 15.57 -0.20 4.35
CA ILE A 8 15.05 -0.26 2.99
C ILE A 8 13.75 -1.04 2.93
N THR A 9 12.81 -0.56 2.12
CA THR A 9 11.52 -1.23 1.91
C THR A 9 11.21 -1.39 0.44
N THR A 10 10.38 -2.37 0.12
CA THR A 10 9.62 -2.37 -1.14
C THR A 10 8.32 -1.58 -0.97
N PRO A 11 7.60 -1.23 -2.06
CA PRO A 11 6.17 -0.95 -1.96
C PRO A 11 5.43 -2.13 -1.32
N LEU A 12 4.32 -1.86 -0.64
CA LEU A 12 3.38 -2.91 -0.24
C LEU A 12 2.51 -3.25 -1.44
N TYR A 13 2.46 -4.52 -1.80
CA TYR A 13 1.75 -4.95 -3.01
C TYR A 13 0.30 -5.27 -2.69
N TYR A 14 -0.62 -4.82 -3.56
CA TYR A 14 -2.00 -5.28 -3.52
C TYR A 14 -2.07 -6.79 -3.80
N VAL A 15 -2.80 -7.50 -2.96
CA VAL A 15 -3.03 -8.96 -3.08
C VAL A 15 -4.39 -9.26 -3.71
N ASN A 16 -4.76 -8.51 -4.74
CA ASN A 16 -5.97 -8.75 -5.54
C ASN A 16 -5.80 -9.88 -6.56
N SER A 17 -4.58 -10.36 -6.75
CA SER A 17 -4.22 -11.49 -7.62
C SER A 17 -2.86 -12.07 -7.20
N ASN A 18 -2.46 -13.17 -7.83
CA ASN A 18 -1.13 -13.73 -7.64
C ASN A 18 -0.04 -12.73 -8.05
N PRO A 19 1.15 -12.75 -7.39
CA PRO A 19 2.25 -11.90 -7.75
C PRO A 19 2.74 -12.16 -9.18
N HIS A 20 3.22 -11.12 -9.83
CA HIS A 20 3.77 -11.15 -11.19
C HIS A 20 5.24 -10.70 -11.22
N ILE A 21 5.86 -10.78 -12.39
CA ILE A 21 7.29 -10.47 -12.57
C ILE A 21 7.69 -9.06 -12.12
N GLY A 22 6.78 -8.08 -12.21
CA GLY A 22 7.04 -6.71 -11.71
C GLY A 22 7.28 -6.68 -10.20
N HIS A 23 6.52 -7.45 -9.43
CA HIS A 23 6.75 -7.60 -7.99
C HIS A 23 8.10 -8.26 -7.70
N SER A 24 8.44 -9.32 -8.44
CA SER A 24 9.72 -10.02 -8.31
C SER A 24 10.89 -9.09 -8.63
N TYR A 25 10.79 -8.30 -9.70
CA TYR A 25 11.82 -7.32 -10.10
C TYR A 25 12.14 -6.35 -8.96
N THR A 26 11.12 -5.73 -8.38
CA THR A 26 11.31 -4.76 -7.28
C THR A 26 11.92 -5.41 -6.05
N ASN A 27 11.44 -6.59 -5.66
CA ASN A 27 11.98 -7.32 -4.49
C ASN A 27 13.43 -7.73 -4.69
N ILE A 28 13.80 -8.23 -5.89
CA ILE A 28 15.19 -8.60 -6.19
C ILE A 28 16.10 -7.38 -6.17
N ALA A 29 15.66 -6.24 -6.71
CA ALA A 29 16.41 -4.99 -6.66
C ALA A 29 16.71 -4.55 -5.23
N VAL A 30 15.69 -4.55 -4.36
CA VAL A 30 15.83 -4.17 -2.94
C VAL A 30 16.68 -5.18 -2.18
N ASP A 31 16.52 -6.48 -2.42
CA ASP A 31 17.35 -7.52 -1.81
C ASP A 31 18.83 -7.38 -2.20
N THR A 32 19.10 -7.05 -3.47
CA THR A 32 20.45 -6.79 -3.95
C THR A 32 21.11 -5.63 -3.21
N VAL A 33 20.40 -4.52 -3.03
CA VAL A 33 20.89 -3.35 -2.28
C VAL A 33 21.08 -3.72 -0.80
N SER A 34 20.14 -4.44 -0.20
CA SER A 34 20.24 -4.94 1.17
C SER A 34 21.52 -5.76 1.39
N ARG A 35 21.78 -6.74 0.50
CA ARG A 35 22.99 -7.58 0.56
C ARG A 35 24.25 -6.76 0.42
N PHE A 36 24.26 -5.78 -0.48
CA PHE A 36 25.39 -4.88 -0.65
C PHE A 36 25.74 -4.14 0.64
N TYR A 37 24.73 -3.56 1.32
CA TYR A 37 24.98 -2.84 2.57
C TYR A 37 25.35 -3.78 3.72
N ARG A 38 24.80 -5.00 3.79
CA ARG A 38 25.25 -6.02 4.75
C ARG A 38 26.73 -6.39 4.54
N MET A 39 27.18 -6.57 3.29
CA MET A 39 28.59 -6.81 2.99
C MET A 39 29.50 -5.65 3.39
N LYS A 40 28.98 -4.41 3.39
CA LYS A 40 29.70 -3.23 3.88
C LYS A 40 29.71 -3.09 5.42
N GLY A 41 29.12 -4.03 6.16
CA GLY A 41 29.08 -4.02 7.61
C GLY A 41 28.01 -3.11 8.22
N TYR A 42 26.96 -2.79 7.48
CA TYR A 42 25.80 -2.07 8.01
C TYR A 42 24.85 -3.01 8.74
N ASP A 43 24.19 -2.49 9.76
CA ASP A 43 22.99 -3.08 10.37
C ASP A 43 21.80 -2.77 9.45
N VAL A 44 21.39 -3.76 8.65
CA VAL A 44 20.38 -3.58 7.61
C VAL A 44 19.05 -4.16 8.06
N PHE A 45 17.98 -3.38 7.91
CA PHE A 45 16.61 -3.85 8.05
C PHE A 45 15.87 -3.71 6.72
N PHE A 46 15.56 -4.83 6.09
CA PHE A 46 14.80 -4.92 4.85
C PHE A 46 13.36 -5.38 5.14
N MET A 47 12.38 -4.54 4.83
CA MET A 47 10.97 -4.85 4.98
C MET A 47 10.26 -4.92 3.63
N THR A 48 9.43 -5.95 3.45
CA THR A 48 8.46 -6.08 2.37
C THR A 48 7.10 -6.45 2.96
N GLY A 49 6.06 -6.57 2.14
CA GLY A 49 4.75 -6.96 2.66
C GLY A 49 3.64 -6.78 1.66
N THR A 50 2.41 -6.80 2.19
CA THR A 50 1.17 -6.75 1.41
C THR A 50 0.24 -5.63 1.88
N ASP A 51 -0.37 -4.93 0.91
CA ASP A 51 -1.47 -4.01 1.13
C ASP A 51 -2.78 -4.76 0.90
N GLU A 52 -3.54 -4.93 1.99
CA GLU A 52 -4.65 -5.88 2.07
C GLU A 52 -6.01 -5.19 2.25
N HIS A 53 -6.08 -3.88 2.01
CA HIS A 53 -7.30 -3.09 2.11
C HIS A 53 -7.65 -2.40 0.79
N GLY A 54 -8.88 -1.86 0.73
CA GLY A 54 -9.37 -1.02 -0.34
C GLY A 54 -10.24 -1.74 -1.37
N GLU A 55 -10.87 -0.94 -2.21
CA GLU A 55 -11.91 -1.37 -3.17
C GLU A 55 -11.43 -2.48 -4.13
N LYS A 56 -10.15 -2.47 -4.50
CA LYS A 56 -9.57 -3.51 -5.37
C LYS A 56 -9.59 -4.89 -4.72
N ILE A 57 -9.33 -4.95 -3.41
CA ILE A 57 -9.38 -6.20 -2.64
C ILE A 57 -10.82 -6.66 -2.48
N GLU A 58 -11.75 -5.74 -2.16
CA GLU A 58 -13.17 -6.06 -2.05
C GLU A 58 -13.72 -6.65 -3.37
N LYS A 59 -13.45 -5.99 -4.50
CA LYS A 59 -13.87 -6.48 -5.83
C LYS A 59 -13.27 -7.85 -6.16
N ALA A 60 -11.99 -8.07 -5.86
CA ALA A 60 -11.34 -9.35 -6.09
C ALA A 60 -11.92 -10.46 -5.19
N THR A 61 -12.21 -10.16 -3.93
CA THR A 61 -12.85 -11.05 -2.96
C THR A 61 -14.19 -11.54 -3.50
N LEU A 62 -15.06 -10.62 -3.92
CA LEU A 62 -16.37 -10.96 -4.50
C LEU A 62 -16.24 -11.76 -5.80
N ALA A 63 -15.31 -11.39 -6.68
CA ALA A 63 -15.07 -12.09 -7.95
C ALA A 63 -14.58 -13.53 -7.75
N CYS A 64 -13.92 -13.83 -6.62
CA CYS A 64 -13.49 -15.18 -6.24
C CYS A 64 -14.55 -15.98 -5.47
N GLY A 65 -15.79 -15.46 -5.35
CA GLY A 65 -16.92 -16.17 -4.73
C GLY A 65 -17.00 -16.04 -3.21
N PHE A 66 -16.18 -15.22 -2.60
CA PHE A 66 -16.32 -14.85 -1.18
C PHE A 66 -17.44 -13.82 -0.99
N LYS A 67 -17.85 -13.61 0.26
CA LYS A 67 -18.85 -12.60 0.63
C LYS A 67 -18.17 -11.29 1.03
N ALA A 68 -18.91 -10.19 0.98
CA ALA A 68 -18.48 -8.93 1.55
C ALA A 68 -18.17 -9.11 3.05
N GLY A 69 -17.04 -8.55 3.51
CA GLY A 69 -16.50 -8.74 4.85
C GLY A 69 -15.61 -9.98 5.02
N GLU A 70 -15.39 -10.76 3.97
CA GLU A 70 -14.47 -11.91 3.98
C GLU A 70 -13.11 -11.62 3.31
N GLU A 71 -12.76 -10.34 3.14
CA GLU A 71 -11.52 -9.90 2.47
C GLU A 71 -10.30 -10.54 3.12
N LYS A 72 -10.29 -10.63 4.46
CA LYS A 72 -9.19 -11.26 5.19
C LYS A 72 -9.01 -12.74 4.82
N LYS A 73 -10.09 -13.49 4.65
CA LYS A 73 -10.00 -14.90 4.23
C LYS A 73 -9.43 -15.04 2.83
N PHE A 74 -9.83 -14.15 1.93
CA PHE A 74 -9.32 -14.11 0.56
C PHE A 74 -7.82 -13.83 0.54
N VAL A 75 -7.36 -12.78 1.22
CA VAL A 75 -5.93 -12.43 1.24
C VAL A 75 -5.08 -13.46 2.01
N ASP A 76 -5.64 -14.11 3.02
CA ASP A 76 -4.98 -15.22 3.73
C ASP A 76 -4.65 -16.40 2.80
N GLY A 77 -5.37 -16.55 1.69
CA GLY A 77 -5.06 -17.53 0.64
C GLY A 77 -3.92 -17.07 -0.31
N ILE A 78 -3.75 -15.79 -0.52
CA ILE A 78 -2.76 -15.25 -1.48
C ILE A 78 -1.40 -14.98 -0.81
N VAL A 79 -1.39 -14.49 0.42
CA VAL A 79 -0.15 -14.15 1.13
C VAL A 79 0.86 -15.31 1.21
N PRO A 80 0.44 -16.57 1.47
CA PRO A 80 1.37 -17.70 1.42
C PRO A 80 2.04 -17.88 0.05
N VAL A 81 1.32 -17.66 -1.04
CA VAL A 81 1.86 -17.74 -2.41
C VAL A 81 2.95 -16.68 -2.63
N CYS A 82 2.74 -15.45 -2.14
CA CYS A 82 3.75 -14.41 -2.18
C CYS A 82 5.00 -14.81 -1.40
N LYS A 83 4.83 -15.29 -0.16
CA LYS A 83 5.95 -15.70 0.70
C LYS A 83 6.74 -16.87 0.11
N GLU A 84 6.05 -17.86 -0.46
CA GLU A 84 6.69 -18.98 -1.15
C GLU A 84 7.52 -18.50 -2.35
N LEU A 85 6.96 -17.59 -3.17
CA LEU A 85 7.68 -17.02 -4.29
C LEU A 85 8.94 -16.28 -3.83
N TRP A 86 8.85 -15.46 -2.78
CA TRP A 86 10.01 -14.75 -2.22
C TRP A 86 11.08 -15.70 -1.69
N GLN A 87 10.66 -16.78 -1.05
CA GLN A 87 11.58 -17.84 -0.61
C GLN A 87 12.28 -18.53 -1.78
N ARG A 88 11.53 -18.88 -2.84
CA ARG A 88 12.09 -19.49 -4.07
C ARG A 88 13.07 -18.58 -4.79
N LEU A 89 12.87 -17.27 -4.73
CA LEU A 89 13.79 -16.26 -5.26
C LEU A 89 14.99 -16.01 -4.34
N GLY A 90 15.04 -16.61 -3.16
CA GLY A 90 16.12 -16.48 -2.19
C GLY A 90 16.20 -15.09 -1.55
N LEU A 91 15.10 -14.36 -1.46
CA LEU A 91 15.05 -13.03 -0.85
C LEU A 91 15.33 -13.09 0.64
N GLN A 92 16.14 -12.16 1.16
CA GLN A 92 16.55 -12.08 2.56
C GLN A 92 15.97 -10.85 3.25
N TYR A 93 14.62 -10.75 3.24
CA TYR A 93 13.93 -9.72 4.03
C TYR A 93 13.91 -10.08 5.52
N ASP A 94 14.01 -9.05 6.36
CA ASP A 94 13.96 -9.22 7.81
C ASP A 94 12.54 -9.26 8.35
N TYR A 95 11.62 -8.59 7.64
CA TYR A 95 10.23 -8.51 8.06
C TYR A 95 9.25 -8.49 6.88
N PHE A 96 8.16 -9.24 7.02
CA PHE A 96 7.03 -9.23 6.11
C PHE A 96 5.80 -8.67 6.82
N ILE A 97 5.44 -7.42 6.50
CA ILE A 97 4.29 -6.74 7.09
C ILE A 97 3.01 -7.03 6.32
N ARG A 98 1.92 -7.22 7.05
CA ARG A 98 0.56 -7.27 6.50
C ARG A 98 -0.24 -6.11 7.08
N THR A 99 -0.93 -5.36 6.25
CA THR A 99 -1.75 -4.22 6.73
C THR A 99 -2.98 -4.67 7.52
N THR A 100 -3.35 -5.96 7.46
CA THR A 100 -4.40 -6.59 8.29
C THR A 100 -3.90 -7.15 9.63
N ASP A 101 -2.60 -7.09 9.94
CA ASP A 101 -2.09 -7.53 11.23
C ASP A 101 -2.54 -6.58 12.35
N ASP A 102 -2.97 -7.15 13.48
CA ASP A 102 -3.52 -6.40 14.62
C ASP A 102 -2.58 -5.30 15.14
N TYR A 103 -1.27 -5.57 15.19
CA TYR A 103 -0.30 -4.58 15.67
C TYR A 103 -0.17 -3.42 14.67
N HIS A 104 -0.27 -3.68 13.35
CA HIS A 104 -0.27 -2.65 12.32
C HIS A 104 -1.51 -1.76 12.46
N ILE A 105 -2.69 -2.37 12.57
CA ILE A 105 -3.96 -1.66 12.76
C ILE A 105 -3.89 -0.76 14.00
N LYS A 106 -3.43 -1.30 15.14
CA LYS A 106 -3.27 -0.53 16.38
C LYS A 106 -2.29 0.64 16.23
N ALA A 107 -1.17 0.43 15.55
CA ALA A 107 -0.19 1.48 15.30
C ALA A 107 -0.77 2.60 14.43
N VAL A 108 -1.45 2.25 13.32
CA VAL A 108 -2.12 3.22 12.43
C VAL A 108 -3.19 4.01 13.22
N GLN A 109 -4.04 3.33 13.97
CA GLN A 109 -5.06 3.99 14.80
C GLN A 109 -4.45 4.98 15.80
N ALA A 110 -3.38 4.57 16.50
CA ALA A 110 -2.71 5.44 17.47
C ALA A 110 -2.10 6.69 16.81
N VAL A 111 -1.49 6.54 15.63
CA VAL A 111 -0.93 7.67 14.87
C VAL A 111 -2.03 8.61 14.37
N LEU A 112 -3.10 8.06 13.78
CA LEU A 112 -4.22 8.86 13.28
C LEU A 112 -4.94 9.61 14.42
N ASP A 113 -5.18 8.94 15.55
CA ASP A 113 -5.76 9.56 16.74
C ASP A 113 -4.91 10.73 17.25
N LYS A 114 -3.60 10.55 17.31
CA LYS A 114 -2.68 11.61 17.71
C LYS A 114 -2.76 12.79 16.74
N LEU A 115 -2.65 12.54 15.44
CA LEU A 115 -2.70 13.59 14.42
C LEU A 115 -4.04 14.32 14.40
N TYR A 116 -5.13 13.62 14.66
CA TYR A 116 -6.46 14.24 14.77
C TYR A 116 -6.56 15.14 16.01
N LYS A 117 -6.10 14.67 17.19
CA LYS A 117 -6.07 15.45 18.43
C LYS A 117 -5.16 16.68 18.31
N ASP A 118 -4.06 16.56 17.57
CA ASP A 118 -3.13 17.67 17.32
C ASP A 118 -3.64 18.65 16.23
N GLY A 119 -4.86 18.43 15.70
CA GLY A 119 -5.47 19.28 14.67
C GLY A 119 -4.77 19.19 13.30
N LYS A 120 -3.97 18.14 13.07
CA LYS A 120 -3.28 17.90 11.79
C LYS A 120 -4.17 17.16 10.79
N ILE A 121 -5.19 16.47 11.27
CA ILE A 121 -6.25 15.85 10.46
C ILE A 121 -7.55 16.61 10.73
N TYR A 122 -8.27 16.96 9.67
CA TYR A 122 -9.54 17.67 9.73
C TYR A 122 -10.51 17.13 8.67
N LYS A 123 -11.81 17.34 8.90
CA LYS A 123 -12.85 16.98 7.94
C LYS A 123 -13.16 18.14 7.00
N LYS A 124 -13.38 17.83 5.73
CA LYS A 124 -13.81 18.78 4.70
C LYS A 124 -14.60 18.04 3.63
N ILE A 125 -15.62 18.71 3.09
CA ILE A 125 -16.32 18.21 1.92
C ILE A 125 -15.39 18.36 0.71
N TYR A 126 -15.10 17.22 0.07
CA TYR A 126 -14.39 17.19 -1.20
C TYR A 126 -15.40 17.16 -2.34
N LYS A 127 -15.23 18.10 -3.29
CA LYS A 127 -15.98 18.14 -4.55
C LYS A 127 -14.99 18.04 -5.69
N GLY A 128 -15.13 17.02 -6.52
CA GLY A 128 -14.22 16.84 -7.65
C GLY A 128 -14.47 15.53 -8.39
N TRP A 129 -13.51 15.17 -9.20
CA TRP A 129 -13.55 13.96 -10.00
C TRP A 129 -12.54 12.92 -9.48
N PHE A 130 -12.93 11.67 -9.47
CA PHE A 130 -12.10 10.55 -9.02
C PHE A 130 -11.96 9.51 -10.12
N CYS A 131 -10.75 9.00 -10.28
CA CYS A 131 -10.44 7.88 -11.13
C CYS A 131 -10.20 6.63 -10.29
N THR A 132 -11.18 5.75 -10.19
CA THR A 132 -11.07 4.50 -9.41
C THR A 132 -9.88 3.63 -9.84
N PRO A 133 -9.58 3.42 -11.14
CA PRO A 133 -8.43 2.61 -11.54
C PRO A 133 -7.06 3.23 -11.21
N CYS A 134 -6.96 4.57 -11.24
CA CYS A 134 -5.71 5.28 -10.92
C CYS A 134 -5.63 5.70 -9.45
N GLU A 135 -6.74 5.57 -8.70
CA GLU A 135 -6.88 6.04 -7.31
C GLU A 135 -6.44 7.50 -7.14
N THR A 136 -6.84 8.33 -8.11
CA THR A 136 -6.39 9.73 -8.21
C THR A 136 -7.56 10.68 -8.32
N PHE A 137 -7.48 11.76 -7.54
CA PHE A 137 -8.42 12.88 -7.62
C PHE A 137 -7.99 13.87 -8.69
N TRP A 138 -8.98 14.43 -9.39
CA TRP A 138 -8.80 15.44 -10.41
C TRP A 138 -9.72 16.64 -10.14
N SER A 139 -9.18 17.84 -10.30
CA SER A 139 -10.01 19.06 -10.23
C SER A 139 -10.89 19.21 -11.49
N GLU A 140 -11.97 19.99 -11.38
CA GLU A 140 -12.83 20.30 -12.55
C GLU A 140 -12.04 20.87 -13.72
N ALA A 141 -11.04 21.72 -13.45
CA ALA A 141 -10.18 22.31 -14.49
C ALA A 141 -9.27 21.29 -15.21
N GLN A 142 -9.06 20.12 -14.65
CA GLN A 142 -8.20 19.06 -15.21
C GLN A 142 -9.00 17.96 -15.93
N SER A 143 -10.34 18.03 -15.87
CA SER A 143 -11.25 16.97 -16.31
C SER A 143 -12.12 17.40 -17.50
N ASP A 144 -11.57 18.10 -18.49
CA ASP A 144 -12.28 18.69 -19.64
C ASP A 144 -13.25 17.77 -20.40
N SER A 145 -13.16 16.46 -20.22
CA SER A 145 -13.97 15.47 -20.93
C SER A 145 -14.58 14.40 -20.03
N CYS A 146 -14.61 14.58 -18.70
CA CYS A 146 -14.96 13.55 -17.72
C CYS A 146 -14.11 12.27 -17.86
N LEU A 147 -12.94 12.34 -18.51
CA LEU A 147 -12.01 11.26 -18.69
C LEU A 147 -10.73 11.52 -17.90
N CYS A 148 -10.22 10.46 -17.27
CA CYS A 148 -8.95 10.52 -16.55
C CYS A 148 -7.79 10.92 -17.49
N PRO A 149 -7.04 11.98 -17.22
CA PRO A 149 -5.90 12.36 -18.05
C PRO A 149 -4.84 11.27 -18.16
N GLY A 150 -4.66 10.44 -17.11
CA GLY A 150 -3.68 9.39 -17.05
C GLY A 150 -4.08 8.12 -17.82
N CYS A 151 -5.27 7.57 -17.55
CA CYS A 151 -5.68 6.26 -18.11
C CYS A 151 -6.84 6.34 -19.12
N LYS A 152 -7.39 7.54 -19.39
CA LYS A 152 -8.50 7.79 -20.34
C LYS A 152 -9.82 7.09 -20.00
N ARG A 153 -9.96 6.54 -18.81
CA ARG A 153 -11.21 5.97 -18.32
C ARG A 153 -12.12 7.05 -17.75
N GLN A 154 -13.41 6.76 -17.68
CA GLN A 154 -14.40 7.70 -17.17
C GLN A 154 -14.14 8.00 -15.69
N LEU A 155 -14.26 9.28 -15.34
CA LEU A 155 -14.16 9.78 -13.97
C LEU A 155 -15.52 9.70 -13.28
N GLU A 156 -15.50 9.45 -12.00
CA GLU A 156 -16.68 9.48 -11.13
C GLU A 156 -16.71 10.80 -10.37
N LYS A 157 -17.88 11.44 -10.32
CA LYS A 157 -18.04 12.68 -9.55
C LYS A 157 -18.20 12.32 -8.08
N LEU A 158 -17.34 12.90 -7.23
CA LEU A 158 -17.43 12.75 -5.77
C LEU A 158 -17.88 14.08 -5.14
N ASP A 159 -18.81 13.97 -4.21
CA ASP A 159 -19.25 15.05 -3.31
C ASP A 159 -19.48 14.40 -1.93
N GLU A 160 -18.40 14.26 -1.17
CA GLU A 160 -18.43 13.56 0.11
C GLU A 160 -17.52 14.20 1.16
N GLU A 161 -17.84 13.98 2.44
CA GLU A 161 -17.00 14.42 3.55
C GLU A 161 -15.83 13.46 3.72
N ASN A 162 -14.60 13.99 3.58
CA ASN A 162 -13.37 13.23 3.73
C ASN A 162 -12.46 13.82 4.79
N TYR A 163 -11.55 13.01 5.31
CA TYR A 163 -10.47 13.46 6.18
C TYR A 163 -9.29 13.96 5.33
N PHE A 164 -8.77 15.11 5.71
CA PHE A 164 -7.62 15.74 5.10
C PHE A 164 -6.46 15.84 6.09
N PHE A 165 -5.25 15.62 5.61
CA PHE A 165 -4.02 15.73 6.39
C PHE A 165 -3.21 16.94 5.93
N LYS A 166 -2.74 17.74 6.89
CA LYS A 166 -1.93 18.93 6.64
C LYS A 166 -0.46 18.54 6.38
N ILE A 167 -0.22 17.85 5.28
CA ILE A 167 1.12 17.33 4.95
C ILE A 167 2.17 18.43 4.80
N SER A 168 1.76 19.67 4.44
CA SER A 168 2.67 20.81 4.30
C SER A 168 3.27 21.30 5.61
N GLU A 169 2.82 20.80 6.76
CA GLU A 169 3.36 21.12 8.07
C GLU A 169 4.47 20.15 8.51
N TYR A 170 4.82 19.18 7.65
CA TYR A 170 5.86 18.17 7.80
C TYR A 170 6.84 18.19 6.64
#